data_fccc877b255b448faa36514a926f85c4
#
_entry.id   fccc877b255b448faa36514a926f85c4
#
_cell.length_a   1.000
_cell.length_b   1.000
_cell.length_c   1.000
_cell.angle_alpha   90.00
_cell.angle_beta   90.00
_cell.angle_gamma   90.00
#
_symmetry.space_group_name_H-M   'P 1'
#
loop_
_entity.id
_entity.type
_entity.pdbx_description
1 polymer ?
#
loop_
_entity_poly.entity_id
_entity_poly.type
_entity_poly.pdbx_seq_one_letter_code
_entity_poly.pdbx_strand_id
1 'polypeptide(L)'
;MDMKLEVIVIPVRDVDRAKDFYTGLGWRLDADVATDENFRVVQMTPPGSPASVIFGTSVSSQTPGSAQGLHLIVDDIGAAHDELKRRGAAPGDVFHDAGGVFHHAGTDARVPGPDPGRSSYGSFLSFEDPDGNGWVLQEITARLPGRLDPATTAFASASDLASALRRAAAAHGEHEARTGEEDPDWPDWYARYMVSEQAGTELPT
;
A
#
# COMPACT_ATOMS: atom_id res chain seq x y z
N MET A 1 20.32 -7.42 9.03
CA MET A 1 20.10 -5.95 9.15
C MET A 1 18.76 -5.66 8.53
N ASP A 2 17.82 -5.16 9.33
CA ASP A 2 16.51 -4.78 8.82
C ASP A 2 16.58 -3.40 8.17
N MET A 3 15.99 -3.30 6.98
CA MET A 3 15.85 -2.03 6.27
C MET A 3 14.37 -1.86 5.88
N LYS A 4 13.76 -0.77 6.32
CA LYS A 4 12.37 -0.43 6.01
C LYS A 4 12.35 0.83 5.17
N LEU A 5 11.49 0.87 4.15
CA LEU A 5 11.26 2.10 3.41
C LEU A 5 10.44 3.04 4.30
N GLU A 6 11.03 4.16 4.68
CA GLU A 6 10.40 5.16 5.54
C GLU A 6 9.76 6.28 4.73
N VAL A 7 10.55 6.92 3.87
CA VAL A 7 10.08 8.05 3.07
C VAL A 7 10.60 8.00 1.64
N ILE A 8 9.82 8.59 0.75
CA ILE A 8 10.20 8.92 -0.62
C ILE A 8 10.18 10.44 -0.74
N VAL A 9 11.24 11.03 -1.29
CA VAL A 9 11.30 12.48 -1.56
C VAL A 9 10.65 12.76 -2.91
N ILE A 10 9.67 13.68 -2.93
CA ILE A 10 9.05 14.17 -4.17
C ILE A 10 9.37 15.64 -4.36
N PRO A 11 9.87 16.04 -5.54
CA PRO A 11 10.22 17.44 -5.80
C PRO A 11 8.97 18.24 -6.17
N VAL A 12 8.69 19.29 -5.40
CA VAL A 12 7.57 20.20 -5.62
C VAL A 12 8.03 21.63 -5.75
N ARG A 13 7.28 22.46 -6.47
CA ARG A 13 7.53 23.89 -6.62
C ARG A 13 6.87 24.71 -5.51
N ASP A 14 5.64 24.33 -5.19
CA ASP A 14 4.79 25.02 -4.21
C ASP A 14 4.38 24.03 -3.13
N VAL A 15 4.95 24.20 -1.94
CA VAL A 15 4.79 23.29 -0.79
C VAL A 15 3.35 23.29 -0.28
N ASP A 16 2.71 24.47 -0.22
CA ASP A 16 1.33 24.58 0.28
C ASP A 16 0.35 23.95 -0.71
N ARG A 17 0.52 24.22 -1.99
CA ARG A 17 -0.30 23.59 -3.05
C ARG A 17 -0.18 22.07 -3.05
N ALA A 18 1.02 21.53 -2.89
CA ALA A 18 1.23 20.10 -2.80
C ALA A 18 0.59 19.52 -1.53
N LYS A 19 0.77 20.18 -0.37
CA LYS A 19 0.14 19.79 0.89
C LYS A 19 -1.39 19.75 0.79
N ASP A 20 -1.99 20.80 0.22
CA ASP A 20 -3.44 20.86 0.04
C ASP A 20 -3.95 19.76 -0.88
N PHE A 21 -3.23 19.47 -1.98
CA PHE A 21 -3.57 18.40 -2.90
C PHE A 21 -3.59 17.03 -2.21
N TYR A 22 -2.51 16.65 -1.54
CA TYR A 22 -2.42 15.36 -0.86
C TYR A 22 -3.37 15.26 0.34
N THR A 23 -3.63 16.37 1.05
CA THR A 23 -4.66 16.44 2.09
C THR A 23 -6.05 16.19 1.48
N GLY A 24 -6.34 16.78 0.32
CA GLY A 24 -7.57 16.54 -0.44
C GLY A 24 -7.76 15.07 -0.81
N LEU A 25 -6.68 14.35 -1.12
CA LEU A 25 -6.67 12.91 -1.36
C LEU A 25 -6.88 12.08 -0.06
N GLY A 26 -6.90 12.72 1.11
CA GLY A 26 -7.08 12.05 2.40
C GLY A 26 -5.78 11.52 3.00
N TRP A 27 -4.64 12.00 2.53
CA TRP A 27 -3.37 11.63 3.13
C TRP A 27 -3.19 12.32 4.49
N ARG A 28 -2.62 11.59 5.43
CA ARG A 28 -2.37 12.09 6.79
C ARG A 28 -1.16 13.00 6.78
N LEU A 29 -1.30 14.19 7.35
CA LEU A 29 -0.17 15.07 7.65
C LEU A 29 0.55 14.55 8.91
N ASP A 30 1.80 14.12 8.76
CA ASP A 30 2.62 13.62 9.87
C ASP A 30 3.50 14.73 10.46
N ALA A 31 4.05 15.61 9.61
CA ALA A 31 4.87 16.74 10.03
C ALA A 31 4.79 17.89 9.02
N ASP A 32 4.87 19.10 9.52
CA ASP A 32 5.07 20.33 8.75
C ASP A 32 5.97 21.24 9.59
N VAL A 33 7.25 21.22 9.28
CA VAL A 33 8.29 21.88 10.08
C VAL A 33 9.09 22.84 9.20
N ALA A 34 9.11 24.10 9.59
CA ALA A 34 9.98 25.12 9.03
C ALA A 34 10.98 25.57 10.10
N THR A 35 12.25 25.59 9.77
CA THR A 35 13.30 26.10 10.67
C THR A 35 13.63 27.56 10.41
N ASP A 36 13.53 27.98 9.14
CA ASP A 36 13.73 29.36 8.68
C ASP A 36 13.06 29.54 7.30
N GLU A 37 13.31 30.71 6.67
CA GLU A 37 12.74 31.02 5.34
C GLU A 37 13.26 30.12 4.22
N ASN A 38 14.36 29.40 4.43
CA ASN A 38 15.05 28.64 3.40
C ASN A 38 14.82 27.12 3.52
N PHE A 39 14.25 26.67 4.64
CA PHE A 39 14.03 25.23 4.85
C PHE A 39 12.66 24.96 5.47
N ARG A 40 11.86 24.19 4.77
CA ARG A 40 10.60 23.61 5.25
C ARG A 40 10.45 22.20 4.74
N VAL A 41 10.06 21.28 5.61
CA VAL A 41 9.74 19.91 5.26
C VAL A 41 8.30 19.58 5.68
N VAL A 42 7.57 18.98 4.76
CA VAL A 42 6.25 18.42 4.97
C VAL A 42 6.34 16.91 4.76
N GLN A 43 5.83 16.13 5.71
CA GLN A 43 5.72 14.68 5.60
C GLN A 43 4.25 14.27 5.60
N MET A 44 3.86 13.45 4.63
CA MET A 44 2.49 12.97 4.48
C MET A 44 2.47 11.46 4.19
N THR A 45 1.50 10.77 4.78
CA THR A 45 1.35 9.31 4.62
C THR A 45 0.05 8.98 3.89
N PRO A 46 0.11 8.24 2.77
CA PRO A 46 -1.08 7.69 2.13
C PRO A 46 -1.87 6.79 3.09
N PRO A 47 -3.21 6.75 3.02
CA PRO A 47 -4.01 5.85 3.85
C PRO A 47 -3.55 4.38 3.73
N GLY A 48 -3.29 3.73 4.86
CA GLY A 48 -2.87 2.33 4.91
C GLY A 48 -1.40 2.07 4.51
N SER A 49 -0.61 3.10 4.18
CA SER A 49 0.81 2.95 3.85
C SER A 49 1.68 2.96 5.11
N PRO A 50 2.70 2.07 5.20
CA PRO A 50 3.73 2.17 6.22
C PRO A 50 4.85 3.17 5.86
N ALA A 51 4.94 3.59 4.59
CA ALA A 51 5.91 4.56 4.10
C ALA A 51 5.22 5.89 3.76
N SER A 52 5.94 6.97 3.94
CA SER A 52 5.49 8.34 3.72
C SER A 52 6.14 8.96 2.49
N VAL A 53 5.67 10.13 2.10
CA VAL A 53 6.39 11.03 1.22
C VAL A 53 6.84 12.26 1.99
N ILE A 54 7.96 12.85 1.58
CA ILE A 54 8.40 14.16 2.04
C ILE A 54 8.62 15.08 0.85
N PHE A 55 8.28 16.36 1.05
CA PHE A 55 8.55 17.44 0.12
C PHE A 55 8.75 18.74 0.89
N GLY A 56 9.28 19.76 0.24
CA GLY A 56 9.51 21.03 0.94
C GLY A 56 10.48 21.93 0.25
N THR A 57 10.75 23.09 0.89
CA THR A 57 11.76 24.04 0.48
C THR A 57 13.14 23.49 0.83
N SER A 58 14.04 23.41 -0.14
CA SER A 58 15.40 22.86 0.01
C SER A 58 15.48 21.39 0.48
N VAL A 59 14.40 20.62 0.29
CA VAL A 59 14.37 19.17 0.60
C VAL A 59 14.95 18.35 -0.56
N SER A 60 14.80 18.83 -1.79
CA SER A 60 15.33 18.18 -2.99
C SER A 60 15.95 19.18 -3.94
N SER A 61 17.01 18.75 -4.63
CA SER A 61 17.62 19.49 -5.76
C SER A 61 17.05 19.05 -7.11
N GLN A 62 16.13 18.12 -7.14
CA GLN A 62 15.49 17.64 -8.37
C GLN A 62 14.50 18.67 -8.92
N THR A 63 14.25 18.61 -10.22
CA THR A 63 13.27 19.47 -10.86
C THR A 63 11.86 19.11 -10.34
N PRO A 64 11.03 20.10 -9.92
CA PRO A 64 9.64 19.84 -9.59
C PRO A 64 8.90 19.06 -10.68
N GLY A 65 8.14 18.04 -10.29
CA GLY A 65 7.41 17.16 -11.21
C GLY A 65 8.26 16.05 -11.84
N SER A 66 9.53 15.89 -11.48
CA SER A 66 10.39 14.87 -12.08
C SER A 66 10.27 13.47 -11.46
N ALA A 67 9.62 13.33 -10.33
CA ALA A 67 9.39 12.01 -9.74
C ALA A 67 8.33 11.27 -10.56
N GLN A 68 8.67 10.06 -11.05
CA GLN A 68 7.80 9.27 -11.90
C GLN A 68 7.75 7.82 -11.44
N GLY A 69 6.65 7.12 -11.76
CA GLY A 69 6.50 5.71 -11.45
C GLY A 69 6.35 5.42 -9.95
N LEU A 70 5.79 6.37 -9.20
CA LEU A 70 5.47 6.18 -7.79
C LEU A 70 4.24 5.27 -7.69
N HIS A 71 4.37 4.10 -7.07
CA HIS A 71 3.31 3.11 -7.02
C HIS A 71 2.52 3.15 -5.71
N LEU A 72 1.20 3.20 -5.85
CA LEU A 72 0.23 2.95 -4.78
C LEU A 72 -0.56 1.68 -5.12
N ILE A 73 -1.00 0.95 -4.11
CA ILE A 73 -1.81 -0.25 -4.30
C ILE A 73 -3.23 -0.04 -3.79
N VAL A 74 -4.18 -0.63 -4.49
CA VAL A 74 -5.60 -0.61 -4.15
C VAL A 74 -6.21 -1.99 -4.36
N ASP A 75 -7.29 -2.28 -3.65
CA ASP A 75 -8.01 -3.55 -3.79
C ASP A 75 -9.02 -3.54 -4.94
N ASP A 76 -9.50 -2.34 -5.34
CA ASP A 76 -10.43 -2.12 -6.46
C ASP A 76 -10.04 -0.86 -7.22
N ILE A 77 -9.58 -1.05 -8.46
CA ILE A 77 -9.09 0.03 -9.31
C ILE A 77 -10.22 0.96 -9.78
N GLY A 78 -11.44 0.43 -9.95
CA GLY A 78 -12.60 1.22 -10.35
C GLY A 78 -13.08 2.13 -9.23
N ALA A 79 -13.20 1.59 -8.02
CA ALA A 79 -13.53 2.37 -6.83
C ALA A 79 -12.47 3.45 -6.54
N ALA A 80 -11.20 3.13 -6.72
CA ALA A 80 -10.10 4.08 -6.55
C ALA A 80 -10.15 5.22 -7.57
N HIS A 81 -10.47 4.93 -8.84
CA HIS A 81 -10.63 5.93 -9.88
C HIS A 81 -11.75 6.93 -9.54
N ASP A 82 -12.91 6.43 -9.12
CA ASP A 82 -14.05 7.27 -8.76
C ASP A 82 -13.75 8.11 -7.50
N GLU A 83 -13.04 7.54 -6.53
CA GLU A 83 -12.60 8.24 -5.34
C GLU A 83 -11.64 9.39 -5.66
N LEU A 84 -10.63 9.16 -6.49
CA LEU A 84 -9.69 10.19 -6.93
C LEU A 84 -10.41 11.35 -7.62
N LYS A 85 -11.35 11.05 -8.54
CA LYS A 85 -12.19 12.08 -9.18
C LYS A 85 -13.01 12.89 -8.18
N ARG A 86 -13.65 12.21 -7.24
CA ARG A 86 -14.47 12.86 -6.20
C ARG A 86 -13.63 13.76 -5.29
N ARG A 87 -12.36 13.41 -5.07
CA ARG A 87 -11.39 14.20 -4.29
C ARG A 87 -10.67 15.27 -5.08
N GLY A 88 -11.00 15.46 -6.36
CA GLY A 88 -10.48 16.53 -7.19
C GLY A 88 -9.15 16.23 -7.89
N ALA A 89 -8.65 15.00 -7.83
CA ALA A 89 -7.60 14.56 -8.73
C ALA A 89 -8.14 14.37 -10.14
N ALA A 90 -7.24 14.39 -11.13
CA ALA A 90 -7.55 14.12 -12.54
C ALA A 90 -6.89 12.79 -12.95
N PRO A 91 -7.42 11.63 -12.52
CA PRO A 91 -6.87 10.34 -12.93
C PRO A 91 -7.12 10.11 -14.43
N GLY A 92 -6.15 9.46 -15.07
CA GLY A 92 -6.35 8.89 -16.39
C GLY A 92 -7.32 7.71 -16.36
N ASP A 93 -7.65 7.19 -17.52
CA ASP A 93 -8.51 6.02 -17.63
C ASP A 93 -7.85 4.77 -17.05
N VAL A 94 -8.67 3.86 -16.53
CA VAL A 94 -8.22 2.54 -16.11
C VAL A 94 -7.72 1.77 -17.32
N PHE A 95 -6.59 1.08 -17.19
CA PHE A 95 -6.02 0.25 -18.24
C PHE A 95 -5.42 -1.05 -17.68
N HIS A 96 -5.18 -2.00 -18.56
CA HIS A 96 -4.33 -3.16 -18.33
C HIS A 96 -3.27 -3.24 -19.43
N ASP A 97 -2.27 -4.11 -19.22
CA ASP A 97 -1.23 -4.31 -20.22
C ASP A 97 -1.57 -5.51 -21.13
N ALA A 98 -1.36 -5.37 -22.43
CA ALA A 98 -1.59 -6.45 -23.39
C ALA A 98 -0.69 -7.69 -23.11
N GLY A 99 0.41 -7.51 -22.41
CA GLY A 99 1.34 -8.59 -22.01
C GLY A 99 0.95 -9.34 -20.73
N GLY A 100 -0.15 -8.95 -20.06
CA GLY A 100 -0.64 -9.58 -18.81
C GLY A 100 -0.33 -8.78 -17.56
N VAL A 101 0.10 -9.45 -16.47
CA VAL A 101 0.42 -8.78 -15.19
C VAL A 101 1.64 -7.86 -15.33
N PHE A 102 1.63 -6.78 -14.54
CA PHE A 102 2.54 -5.64 -14.67
C PHE A 102 2.34 -4.87 -15.99
N HIS A 103 2.98 -3.73 -16.14
CA HIS A 103 2.86 -2.93 -17.35
C HIS A 103 4.23 -2.59 -17.94
N HIS A 104 4.29 -2.48 -19.26
CA HIS A 104 5.45 -1.99 -19.96
C HIS A 104 5.63 -0.47 -19.76
N ALA A 105 6.85 0.00 -19.92
CA ALA A 105 7.12 1.42 -19.96
C ALA A 105 6.37 2.09 -21.12
N GLY A 106 5.91 3.31 -20.94
CA GLY A 106 5.14 4.05 -21.93
C GLY A 106 3.68 3.65 -21.99
N THR A 107 3.06 3.82 -23.17
CA THR A 107 1.62 3.66 -23.35
C THR A 107 1.24 2.65 -24.43
N ASP A 108 2.18 2.17 -25.22
CA ASP A 108 1.92 1.39 -26.45
C ASP A 108 1.28 0.03 -26.16
N ALA A 109 1.55 -0.55 -25.00
CA ALA A 109 0.96 -1.82 -24.57
C ALA A 109 -0.33 -1.66 -23.75
N ARG A 110 -0.81 -0.43 -23.52
CA ARG A 110 -2.01 -0.17 -22.72
C ARG A 110 -3.27 -0.51 -23.50
N VAL A 111 -4.11 -1.30 -22.87
CA VAL A 111 -5.46 -1.64 -23.34
C VAL A 111 -6.47 -1.00 -22.38
N PRO A 112 -7.50 -0.27 -22.89
CA PRO A 112 -8.50 0.36 -22.03
C PRO A 112 -9.28 -0.63 -21.16
N GLY A 113 -9.58 -0.22 -19.94
CA GLY A 113 -10.33 -0.98 -18.96
C GLY A 113 -9.46 -1.87 -18.07
N PRO A 114 -10.04 -2.40 -17.00
CA PRO A 114 -9.33 -3.31 -16.10
C PRO A 114 -9.00 -4.63 -16.81
N ASP A 115 -8.05 -5.38 -16.25
CA ASP A 115 -7.75 -6.75 -16.70
C ASP A 115 -9.03 -7.58 -16.74
N PRO A 116 -9.36 -8.22 -17.89
CA PRO A 116 -10.60 -9.00 -18.02
C PRO A 116 -10.74 -10.12 -17.00
N GLY A 117 -9.63 -10.71 -16.59
CA GLY A 117 -9.58 -11.75 -15.56
C GLY A 117 -9.55 -11.21 -14.13
N ARG A 118 -9.47 -9.88 -13.94
CA ARG A 118 -9.26 -9.23 -12.63
C ARG A 118 -8.08 -9.85 -11.86
N SER A 119 -7.06 -10.24 -12.60
CA SER A 119 -5.85 -10.81 -12.05
C SER A 119 -5.14 -9.80 -11.15
N SER A 120 -4.70 -10.23 -9.98
CA SER A 120 -3.87 -9.40 -9.12
C SER A 120 -2.65 -8.90 -9.87
N TYR A 121 -2.28 -7.62 -9.72
CA TYR A 121 -1.23 -6.91 -10.47
C TYR A 121 -1.57 -6.58 -11.93
N GLY A 122 -2.80 -6.84 -12.40
CA GLY A 122 -3.16 -6.71 -13.82
C GLY A 122 -3.79 -5.37 -14.22
N SER A 123 -4.36 -4.62 -13.29
CA SER A 123 -5.10 -3.39 -13.59
C SER A 123 -4.42 -2.16 -13.00
N PHE A 124 -4.46 -1.06 -13.75
CA PHE A 124 -3.73 0.17 -13.43
C PHE A 124 -4.55 1.42 -13.72
N LEU A 125 -4.18 2.52 -13.08
CA LEU A 125 -4.47 3.88 -13.51
C LEU A 125 -3.32 4.80 -13.11
N SER A 126 -3.23 5.96 -13.76
CA SER A 126 -2.20 6.96 -13.45
C SER A 126 -2.85 8.29 -13.09
N PHE A 127 -2.23 9.06 -12.21
CA PHE A 127 -2.53 10.46 -11.99
C PHE A 127 -1.25 11.24 -11.72
N GLU A 128 -1.32 12.55 -11.81
CA GLU A 128 -0.21 13.44 -11.49
C GLU A 128 -0.60 14.38 -10.36
N ASP A 129 0.40 14.77 -9.56
CA ASP A 129 0.23 15.85 -8.61
C ASP A 129 0.28 17.22 -9.34
N PRO A 130 0.02 18.34 -8.65
CA PRO A 130 0.01 19.66 -9.28
C PRO A 130 1.31 20.11 -9.95
N ASP A 131 2.44 19.48 -9.63
CA ASP A 131 3.73 19.74 -10.24
C ASP A 131 4.09 18.79 -11.37
N GLY A 132 3.32 17.70 -11.56
CA GLY A 132 3.54 16.68 -12.56
C GLY A 132 4.29 15.44 -12.05
N ASN A 133 4.45 15.27 -10.73
CA ASN A 133 4.95 14.02 -10.20
C ASN A 133 3.94 12.89 -10.46
N GLY A 134 4.42 11.82 -11.09
CA GLY A 134 3.58 10.76 -11.64
C GLY A 134 3.37 9.59 -10.69
N TRP A 135 2.10 9.32 -10.40
CA TRP A 135 1.63 8.21 -9.58
C TRP A 135 0.93 7.16 -10.43
N VAL A 136 1.14 5.91 -10.07
CA VAL A 136 0.44 4.75 -10.66
C VAL A 136 -0.28 4.02 -9.53
N LEU A 137 -1.59 3.82 -9.66
CA LEU A 137 -2.32 2.88 -8.82
C LEU A 137 -2.34 1.52 -9.52
N GLN A 138 -2.12 0.48 -8.73
CA GLN A 138 -2.16 -0.90 -9.19
C GLN A 138 -3.12 -1.71 -8.33
N GLU A 139 -4.01 -2.47 -8.95
CA GLU A 139 -4.92 -3.36 -8.25
C GLU A 139 -4.17 -4.61 -7.79
N ILE A 140 -4.14 -4.84 -6.47
CA ILE A 140 -3.51 -6.01 -5.87
C ILE A 140 -4.48 -6.65 -4.88
N THR A 141 -5.14 -7.70 -5.31
CA THR A 141 -6.11 -8.46 -4.50
C THR A 141 -5.49 -9.66 -3.79
N ALA A 142 -4.36 -10.14 -4.31
CA ALA A 142 -3.56 -11.20 -3.70
C ALA A 142 -2.07 -10.88 -3.89
N ARG A 143 -1.28 -10.99 -2.83
CA ARG A 143 0.17 -10.73 -2.89
C ARG A 143 0.91 -11.89 -3.54
N LEU A 144 1.98 -11.58 -4.27
CA LEU A 144 2.94 -12.59 -4.72
C LEU A 144 3.56 -13.30 -3.49
N PRO A 145 3.75 -14.61 -3.54
CA PRO A 145 4.26 -15.37 -2.38
C PRO A 145 5.56 -14.82 -1.80
N GLY A 146 6.50 -14.39 -2.64
CA GLY A 146 7.76 -13.78 -2.19
C GLY A 146 7.64 -12.38 -1.61
N ARG A 147 6.44 -11.76 -1.64
CA ARG A 147 6.18 -10.44 -1.04
C ARG A 147 5.72 -10.54 0.41
N LEU A 148 5.30 -11.72 0.83
CA LEU A 148 4.91 -11.98 2.22
C LEU A 148 6.17 -12.35 3.00
N ASP A 149 6.48 -11.57 4.02
CA ASP A 149 7.54 -11.92 4.97
C ASP A 149 6.94 -12.89 6.01
N PRO A 150 7.34 -14.17 6.00
CA PRO A 150 6.79 -15.16 6.92
C PRO A 150 7.12 -14.87 8.40
N ALA A 151 8.07 -13.96 8.65
CA ALA A 151 8.41 -13.51 10.00
C ALA A 151 7.61 -12.29 10.46
N THR A 152 6.78 -11.71 9.59
CA THR A 152 6.02 -10.49 9.89
C THR A 152 4.53 -10.74 9.75
N THR A 153 3.78 -10.54 10.82
CA THR A 153 2.32 -10.62 10.85
C THR A 153 1.73 -9.22 10.94
N ALA A 154 0.74 -8.89 10.09
CA ALA A 154 0.06 -7.61 10.12
C ALA A 154 -1.45 -7.79 9.99
N PHE A 155 -2.21 -7.02 10.76
CA PHE A 155 -3.67 -7.02 10.73
C PHE A 155 -4.17 -5.62 10.37
N ALA A 156 -5.14 -5.55 9.46
CA ALA A 156 -5.68 -4.30 8.97
C ALA A 156 -6.52 -3.54 10.02
N SER A 157 -7.07 -4.27 11.00
CA SER A 157 -7.91 -3.70 12.06
C SER A 157 -7.99 -4.63 13.28
N ALA A 158 -8.54 -4.11 14.40
CA ALA A 158 -8.85 -4.92 15.57
C ALA A 158 -9.87 -6.03 15.25
N SER A 159 -10.80 -5.79 14.32
CA SER A 159 -11.77 -6.79 13.88
C SER A 159 -11.11 -7.91 13.06
N ASP A 160 -10.14 -7.58 12.24
CA ASP A 160 -9.34 -8.54 11.48
C ASP A 160 -8.52 -9.44 12.41
N LEU A 161 -7.79 -8.84 13.36
CA LEU A 161 -7.09 -9.57 14.41
C LEU A 161 -8.03 -10.48 15.22
N ALA A 162 -9.21 -9.98 15.63
CA ALA A 162 -10.18 -10.77 16.37
C ALA A 162 -10.71 -11.97 15.55
N SER A 163 -10.83 -11.80 14.25
CA SER A 163 -11.24 -12.89 13.35
C SER A 163 -10.14 -13.95 13.22
N ALA A 164 -8.88 -13.53 13.09
CA ALA A 164 -7.72 -14.45 13.08
C ALA A 164 -7.60 -15.23 14.40
N LEU A 165 -7.76 -14.54 15.54
CA LEU A 165 -7.75 -15.19 16.86
C LEU A 165 -8.86 -16.24 17.00
N ARG A 166 -10.07 -15.99 16.46
CA ARG A 166 -11.16 -16.99 16.50
C ARG A 166 -10.84 -18.21 15.64
N ARG A 167 -10.20 -18.03 14.47
CA ARG A 167 -9.77 -19.17 13.64
C ARG A 167 -8.68 -19.99 14.34
N ALA A 168 -7.69 -19.30 14.93
CA ALA A 168 -6.65 -19.96 15.71
C ALA A 168 -7.24 -20.74 16.89
N ALA A 169 -8.20 -20.16 17.63
CA ALA A 169 -8.88 -20.84 18.75
C ALA A 169 -9.66 -22.08 18.31
N ALA A 170 -10.36 -22.01 17.18
CA ALA A 170 -11.08 -23.18 16.65
C ALA A 170 -10.12 -24.31 16.26
N ALA A 171 -9.04 -23.99 15.55
CA ALA A 171 -8.04 -24.97 15.14
C ALA A 171 -7.27 -25.56 16.34
N HIS A 172 -7.00 -24.74 17.38
CA HIS A 172 -6.37 -25.21 18.62
C HIS A 172 -7.27 -26.18 19.38
N GLY A 173 -8.57 -25.91 19.49
CA GLY A 173 -9.52 -26.84 20.09
C GLY A 173 -9.59 -28.19 19.37
N GLU A 174 -9.45 -28.21 18.03
CA GLU A 174 -9.33 -29.45 17.26
C GLU A 174 -8.01 -30.19 17.54
N HIS A 175 -6.91 -29.44 17.74
CA HIS A 175 -5.61 -29.98 18.14
C HIS A 175 -5.69 -30.65 19.52
N GLU A 176 -6.23 -29.99 20.53
CA GLU A 176 -6.39 -30.55 21.89
C GLU A 176 -7.34 -31.77 21.90
N ALA A 177 -8.43 -31.70 21.12
CA ALA A 177 -9.34 -32.85 20.99
C ALA A 177 -8.65 -34.06 20.37
N ARG A 178 -7.69 -33.87 19.46
CA ARG A 178 -6.94 -34.96 18.81
C ARG A 178 -5.84 -35.52 19.72
N THR A 179 -5.13 -34.65 20.45
CA THR A 179 -4.05 -35.08 21.36
C THR A 179 -4.56 -35.61 22.68
N GLY A 180 -5.74 -35.16 23.12
CA GLY A 180 -6.34 -35.50 24.40
C GLY A 180 -5.68 -34.78 25.59
N GLU A 181 -4.85 -33.77 25.33
CA GLU A 181 -4.12 -33.01 26.34
C GLU A 181 -4.42 -31.50 26.15
N GLU A 182 -4.53 -30.75 27.27
CA GLU A 182 -4.60 -29.30 27.25
C GLU A 182 -3.21 -28.75 26.97
N ASP A 183 -3.12 -27.76 26.07
CA ASP A 183 -1.87 -27.07 25.74
C ASP A 183 -1.73 -25.78 26.56
N PRO A 184 -0.87 -25.75 27.59
CA PRO A 184 -0.63 -24.54 28.38
C PRO A 184 0.08 -23.44 27.58
N ASP A 185 0.75 -23.79 26.47
CA ASP A 185 1.48 -22.86 25.61
C ASP A 185 0.64 -22.36 24.42
N TRP A 186 -0.70 -22.36 24.58
CA TRP A 186 -1.65 -21.90 23.57
C TRP A 186 -1.29 -20.51 22.94
N PRO A 187 -0.67 -19.53 23.65
CA PRO A 187 -0.31 -18.27 23.02
C PRO A 187 0.73 -18.43 21.91
N ASP A 188 1.72 -19.32 22.11
CA ASP A 188 2.75 -19.60 21.10
C ASP A 188 2.17 -20.41 19.94
N TRP A 189 1.23 -21.30 20.21
CA TRP A 189 0.50 -22.05 19.19
C TRP A 189 -0.35 -21.11 18.31
N TYR A 190 -1.09 -20.18 18.92
CA TYR A 190 -1.90 -19.18 18.21
C TYR A 190 -1.01 -18.27 17.36
N ALA A 191 0.12 -17.81 17.90
CA ALA A 191 1.05 -16.97 17.16
C ALA A 191 1.58 -17.69 15.91
N ARG A 192 2.00 -18.94 16.05
CA ARG A 192 2.45 -19.79 14.93
C ARG A 192 1.33 -20.02 13.90
N TYR A 193 0.12 -20.31 14.36
CA TYR A 193 -1.04 -20.49 13.48
C TYR A 193 -1.31 -19.24 12.65
N MET A 194 -1.43 -18.09 13.29
CA MET A 194 -1.72 -16.83 12.59
C MET A 194 -0.61 -16.41 11.62
N VAL A 195 0.65 -16.61 11.98
CA VAL A 195 1.80 -16.36 11.09
C VAL A 195 1.75 -17.28 9.87
N SER A 196 1.56 -18.59 10.10
CA SER A 196 1.48 -19.60 9.01
C SER A 196 0.28 -19.37 8.10
N GLU A 197 -0.89 -19.01 8.67
CA GLU A 197 -2.10 -18.71 7.91
C GLU A 197 -1.88 -17.51 6.98
N GLN A 198 -1.30 -16.42 7.49
CA GLN A 198 -0.98 -15.24 6.67
C GLN A 198 0.09 -15.51 5.62
N ALA A 199 1.09 -16.30 5.95
CA ALA A 199 2.17 -16.68 5.03
C ALA A 199 1.74 -17.72 3.98
N GLY A 200 0.58 -18.37 4.16
CA GLY A 200 0.13 -19.49 3.31
C GLY A 200 1.04 -20.71 3.42
N THR A 201 1.69 -20.89 4.58
CA THR A 201 2.54 -22.04 4.89
C THR A 201 1.75 -23.13 5.63
N GLU A 202 2.39 -24.28 5.91
CA GLU A 202 1.76 -25.38 6.64
C GLU A 202 1.33 -24.92 8.05
N LEU A 203 0.07 -25.17 8.38
CA LEU A 203 -0.49 -24.79 9.67
C LEU A 203 0.00 -25.75 10.78
N PRO A 204 0.19 -25.28 12.01
CA PRO A 204 0.52 -26.14 13.14
C PRO A 204 -0.62 -27.14 13.36
N THR A 205 -0.26 -28.39 13.56
CA THR A 205 -1.18 -29.53 13.71
C THR A 205 -1.11 -30.09 15.11
#